data_54273acd6df81a480f4a24fc44b32a61
#
_entry.id   54273acd6df81a480f4a24fc44b32a61
#
_cell.length_a   1.000
_cell.length_b   1.000
_cell.length_c   1.000
_cell.angle_alpha   90.00
_cell.angle_beta   90.00
_cell.angle_gamma   90.00
#
_symmetry.space_group_name_H-M   'P 1'
#
loop_
_entity.id
_entity.type
_entity.pdbx_description
1 polymer ?
#
loop_
_entity_poly.entity_id
_entity_poly.type
_entity_poly.pdbx_seq_one_letter_code
_entity_poly.pdbx_strand_id
1 'polypeptide(L)'
;HNIQGIGDKHVPLIHNVMNTDFVVDISDQATNNLNMIFNTEIGKKFLIDRKNLDPNFVSRLPEFGFSAIANILASIKLAKYMDLNSDDAIITVATDGADLYMSELNKTIADFKNNYDEIVCAELFGQHLSGVSTDNMLELSHMDKKRIFNLGYFTWVEQQGVSLEEFEKRKDQKFWNSHYDYMLSLDNQIKEFNNM
;
A
#
# COMPACT_ATOMS: atom_id res chain seq x y z
N HIS A 1 -5.33 -6.62 11.13
CA HIS A 1 -4.15 -5.87 10.68
C HIS A 1 -4.33 -4.36 10.92
N ASN A 2 -3.21 -3.63 10.98
CA ASN A 2 -3.21 -2.19 11.25
C ASN A 2 -3.31 -1.33 9.99
N ILE A 3 -3.04 -1.89 8.82
CA ILE A 3 -3.06 -1.20 7.53
C ILE A 3 -4.49 -1.17 7.00
N GLN A 4 -5.29 -0.22 7.46
CA GLN A 4 -6.75 -0.21 7.23
C GLN A 4 -7.15 0.14 5.79
N GLY A 5 -6.35 0.87 5.05
CA GLY A 5 -6.65 1.29 3.68
C GLY A 5 -6.43 0.23 2.60
N ILE A 6 -5.66 -0.82 2.91
CA ILE A 6 -5.30 -1.92 2.02
C ILE A 6 -5.32 -3.24 2.81
N GLY A 7 -5.37 -4.38 2.12
CA GLY A 7 -5.38 -5.69 2.78
C GLY A 7 -6.76 -6.12 3.30
N ASP A 8 -7.83 -5.73 2.61
CA ASP A 8 -9.17 -6.26 2.89
C ASP A 8 -9.25 -7.75 2.50
N LYS A 9 -10.05 -8.51 3.25
CA LYS A 9 -10.36 -9.91 2.92
C LYS A 9 -11.31 -10.05 1.72
N HIS A 10 -11.93 -8.98 1.30
CA HIS A 10 -12.81 -8.92 0.13
C HIS A 10 -12.14 -8.15 -1.00
N VAL A 11 -12.19 -8.70 -2.21
CA VAL A 11 -11.78 -7.94 -3.40
C VAL A 11 -12.80 -6.83 -3.65
N PRO A 12 -12.41 -5.55 -3.62
CA PRO A 12 -13.33 -4.45 -3.84
C PRO A 12 -14.03 -4.52 -5.20
N LEU A 13 -15.31 -4.14 -5.26
CA LEU A 13 -16.08 -4.16 -6.52
C LEU A 13 -15.43 -3.27 -7.59
N ILE A 14 -14.82 -2.17 -7.17
CA ILE A 14 -14.16 -1.19 -8.05
C ILE A 14 -12.74 -1.60 -8.46
N HIS A 15 -12.23 -2.76 -8.00
CA HIS A 15 -10.89 -3.21 -8.35
C HIS A 15 -10.90 -3.98 -9.68
N ASN A 16 -10.03 -3.56 -10.62
CA ASN A 16 -9.84 -4.23 -11.90
C ASN A 16 -8.88 -5.42 -11.75
N VAL A 17 -9.39 -6.56 -11.28
CA VAL A 17 -8.61 -7.77 -11.05
C VAL A 17 -7.93 -8.27 -12.32
N MET A 18 -8.59 -8.15 -13.48
CA MET A 18 -8.03 -8.67 -14.73
C MET A 18 -6.84 -7.84 -15.23
N ASN A 19 -6.65 -6.63 -14.71
CA ASN A 19 -5.51 -5.76 -14.97
C ASN A 19 -4.54 -5.68 -13.78
N THR A 20 -4.54 -6.70 -12.92
CA THR A 20 -3.62 -6.82 -11.77
C THR A 20 -2.60 -7.91 -12.09
N ASP A 21 -1.32 -7.60 -12.03
CA ASP A 21 -0.25 -8.54 -12.39
C ASP A 21 0.42 -9.16 -11.17
N PHE A 22 0.45 -8.47 -10.04
CA PHE A 22 1.07 -8.94 -8.80
C PHE A 22 0.17 -8.73 -7.60
N VAL A 23 0.24 -9.66 -6.65
CA VAL A 23 -0.23 -9.49 -5.27
C VAL A 23 0.99 -9.56 -4.36
N VAL A 24 1.15 -8.55 -3.52
CA VAL A 24 2.29 -8.44 -2.60
C VAL A 24 1.77 -8.31 -1.18
N ASP A 25 2.21 -9.19 -0.30
CA ASP A 25 1.86 -9.15 1.12
C ASP A 25 2.94 -8.42 1.92
N ILE A 26 2.50 -7.47 2.76
CA ILE A 26 3.33 -6.69 3.67
C ILE A 26 2.80 -6.87 5.09
N SER A 27 3.68 -7.28 6.01
CA SER A 27 3.29 -7.51 7.39
C SER A 27 3.05 -6.22 8.17
N ASP A 28 2.08 -6.23 9.08
CA ASP A 28 1.87 -5.16 10.06
C ASP A 28 3.13 -4.89 10.88
N GLN A 29 3.90 -5.92 11.21
CA GLN A 29 5.13 -5.77 11.96
C GLN A 29 6.15 -4.90 11.21
N ALA A 30 6.30 -5.10 9.90
CA ALA A 30 7.21 -4.29 9.10
C ALA A 30 6.79 -2.81 9.07
N THR A 31 5.50 -2.55 8.84
CA THR A 31 4.99 -1.17 8.80
C THR A 31 5.03 -0.50 10.16
N ASN A 32 4.66 -1.21 11.25
CA ASN A 32 4.71 -0.68 12.61
C ASN A 32 6.14 -0.30 13.02
N ASN A 33 7.10 -1.19 12.78
CA ASN A 33 8.50 -0.98 13.16
C ASN A 33 9.14 0.16 12.34
N LEU A 34 8.86 0.23 11.04
CA LEU A 34 9.36 1.35 10.23
C LEU A 34 8.67 2.68 10.60
N ASN A 35 7.37 2.66 10.88
CA ASN A 35 6.68 3.83 11.38
C ASN A 35 7.30 4.34 12.69
N MET A 36 7.69 3.43 13.60
CA MET A 36 8.38 3.81 14.83
C MET A 36 9.75 4.42 14.55
N ILE A 37 10.56 3.86 13.65
CA ILE A 37 11.86 4.44 13.27
C ILE A 37 11.68 5.83 12.66
N PHE A 38 10.68 6.03 11.82
CA PHE A 38 10.45 7.30 11.12
C PHE A 38 9.92 8.41 12.04
N ASN A 39 9.25 8.05 13.14
CA ASN A 39 8.52 9.02 13.98
C ASN A 39 9.10 9.23 15.38
N THR A 40 10.12 8.47 15.79
CA THR A 40 10.78 8.66 17.10
C THR A 40 12.09 9.42 16.95
N GLU A 41 12.49 10.17 18.00
CA GLU A 41 13.76 10.88 18.03
C GLU A 41 14.96 9.93 17.91
N ILE A 42 14.89 8.76 18.55
CA ILE A 42 15.92 7.71 18.46
C ILE A 42 16.04 7.22 17.02
N GLY A 43 14.92 6.93 16.36
CA GLY A 43 14.89 6.46 14.98
C GLY A 43 15.40 7.51 13.99
N LYS A 44 14.95 8.75 14.11
CA LYS A 44 15.42 9.87 13.28
C LYS A 44 16.92 10.09 13.43
N LYS A 45 17.42 10.08 14.67
CA LYS A 45 18.85 10.19 14.94
C LYS A 45 19.63 9.04 14.32
N PHE A 46 19.15 7.80 14.46
CA PHE A 46 19.75 6.63 13.80
C PHE A 46 19.83 6.81 12.28
N LEU A 47 18.77 7.31 11.63
CA LEU A 47 18.74 7.53 10.19
C LEU A 47 19.76 8.60 9.74
N ILE A 48 19.91 9.68 10.51
CA ILE A 48 20.87 10.75 10.21
C ILE A 48 22.28 10.27 10.45
N ASP A 49 22.58 9.77 11.66
CA ASP A 49 23.97 9.51 12.11
C ASP A 49 24.55 8.23 11.51
N ARG A 50 23.73 7.17 11.34
CA ARG A 50 24.19 5.84 10.87
C ARG A 50 23.88 5.55 9.42
N LYS A 51 22.80 6.14 8.88
CA LYS A 51 22.45 5.98 7.47
C LYS A 51 22.87 7.16 6.62
N ASN A 52 23.42 8.21 7.26
CA ASN A 52 23.89 9.43 6.61
C ASN A 52 22.81 10.08 5.72
N LEU A 53 21.54 10.06 6.19
CA LEU A 53 20.45 10.67 5.47
C LEU A 53 20.38 12.18 5.79
N ASP A 54 19.94 12.96 4.81
CA ASP A 54 19.74 14.39 4.96
C ASP A 54 18.66 14.66 6.05
N PRO A 55 18.95 15.55 7.03
CA PRO A 55 18.00 15.85 8.11
C PRO A 55 16.66 16.41 7.62
N ASN A 56 16.65 17.18 6.51
CA ASN A 56 15.40 17.70 5.94
C ASN A 56 14.57 16.56 5.35
N PHE A 57 15.21 15.58 4.71
CA PHE A 57 14.51 14.38 4.24
C PHE A 57 13.94 13.59 5.41
N VAL A 58 14.74 13.33 6.46
CA VAL A 58 14.30 12.59 7.65
C VAL A 58 13.14 13.30 8.36
N SER A 59 13.13 14.64 8.40
CA SER A 59 12.04 15.42 9.01
C SER A 59 10.70 15.24 8.31
N ARG A 60 10.70 14.81 7.04
CA ARG A 60 9.49 14.57 6.23
C ARG A 60 8.99 13.13 6.26
N LEU A 61 9.74 12.18 6.82
CA LEU A 61 9.29 10.79 6.93
C LEU A 61 7.95 10.60 7.65
N PRO A 62 7.55 11.44 8.61
CA PRO A 62 6.20 11.41 9.19
C PRO A 62 5.06 11.67 8.21
N GLU A 63 5.32 12.18 7.02
CA GLU A 63 4.32 12.29 5.94
C GLU A 63 3.84 10.92 5.43
N PHE A 64 4.58 9.83 5.74
CA PHE A 64 4.23 8.46 5.36
C PHE A 64 3.58 7.72 6.53
N GLY A 65 2.28 7.44 6.41
CA GLY A 65 1.55 6.54 7.30
C GLY A 65 1.69 5.07 6.88
N PHE A 66 0.95 4.18 7.52
CA PHE A 66 1.09 2.73 7.34
C PHE A 66 0.90 2.25 5.91
N SER A 67 -0.14 2.72 5.22
CA SER A 67 -0.39 2.32 3.83
C SER A 67 0.70 2.81 2.89
N ALA A 68 1.24 4.03 3.11
CA ALA A 68 2.35 4.56 2.33
C ALA A 68 3.63 3.74 2.55
N ILE A 69 3.96 3.39 3.81
CA ILE A 69 5.09 2.51 4.13
C ILE A 69 4.92 1.13 3.49
N ALA A 70 3.72 0.55 3.56
CA ALA A 70 3.42 -0.73 2.91
C ALA A 70 3.61 -0.65 1.38
N ASN A 71 3.14 0.42 0.75
CA ASN A 71 3.33 0.65 -0.68
C ASN A 71 4.81 0.78 -1.06
N ILE A 72 5.62 1.47 -0.25
CA ILE A 72 7.07 1.56 -0.45
C ILE A 72 7.72 0.17 -0.36
N LEU A 73 7.38 -0.62 0.64
CA LEU A 73 7.90 -1.98 0.80
C LEU A 73 7.48 -2.89 -0.37
N ALA A 74 6.23 -2.80 -0.81
CA ALA A 74 5.74 -3.53 -1.98
C ALA A 74 6.49 -3.11 -3.24
N SER A 75 6.78 -1.81 -3.41
CA SER A 75 7.56 -1.29 -4.53
C SER A 75 8.99 -1.83 -4.52
N ILE A 76 9.64 -1.91 -3.35
CA ILE A 76 10.99 -2.50 -3.20
C ILE A 76 10.97 -3.99 -3.56
N LYS A 77 9.99 -4.73 -3.08
CA LYS A 77 9.82 -6.16 -3.44
C LYS A 77 9.66 -6.33 -4.95
N LEU A 78 8.77 -5.54 -5.56
CA LEU A 78 8.52 -5.60 -7.00
C LEU A 78 9.78 -5.25 -7.79
N ALA A 79 10.49 -4.18 -7.42
CA ALA A 79 11.73 -3.78 -8.09
C ALA A 79 12.79 -4.89 -8.06
N LYS A 80 12.95 -5.55 -6.90
CA LYS A 80 13.87 -6.69 -6.76
C LYS A 80 13.42 -7.92 -7.56
N TYR A 81 12.11 -8.20 -7.58
CA TYR A 81 11.56 -9.36 -8.29
C TYR A 81 11.71 -9.21 -9.80
N MET A 82 11.44 -8.01 -10.32
CA MET A 82 11.48 -7.68 -11.74
C MET A 82 12.87 -7.27 -12.23
N ASP A 83 13.88 -7.23 -11.33
CA ASP A 83 15.24 -6.74 -11.63
C ASP A 83 15.22 -5.32 -12.25
N LEU A 84 14.38 -4.43 -11.70
CA LEU A 84 14.25 -3.07 -12.18
C LEU A 84 15.51 -2.25 -11.89
N ASN A 85 15.82 -1.32 -12.76
CA ASN A 85 17.01 -0.47 -12.71
C ASN A 85 16.65 1.03 -12.81
N SER A 86 17.64 1.90 -13.00
CA SER A 86 17.48 3.35 -13.03
C SER A 86 16.62 3.88 -14.19
N ASP A 87 16.40 3.08 -15.24
CA ASP A 87 15.58 3.46 -16.40
C ASP A 87 14.09 3.11 -16.21
N ASP A 88 13.77 2.39 -15.13
CA ASP A 88 12.43 1.98 -14.76
C ASP A 88 11.83 2.94 -13.72
N ALA A 89 10.50 3.04 -13.69
CA ALA A 89 9.79 3.85 -12.71
C ALA A 89 8.64 3.07 -12.09
N ILE A 90 8.51 3.15 -10.75
CA ILE A 90 7.36 2.66 -10.01
C ILE A 90 6.58 3.87 -9.49
N ILE A 91 5.31 3.95 -9.82
CA ILE A 91 4.40 4.96 -9.30
C ILE A 91 3.56 4.32 -8.19
N THR A 92 3.52 4.95 -7.03
CA THR A 92 2.71 4.49 -5.90
C THR A 92 2.00 5.67 -5.23
N VAL A 93 1.06 5.35 -4.34
CA VAL A 93 0.27 6.36 -3.63
C VAL A 93 0.83 6.55 -2.23
N ALA A 94 1.23 7.78 -1.90
CA ALA A 94 1.42 8.21 -0.52
C ALA A 94 0.04 8.63 0.00
N THR A 95 -0.48 7.87 0.97
CA THR A 95 -1.79 8.08 1.56
C THR A 95 -1.70 9.05 2.75
N ASP A 96 -2.32 8.72 3.87
CA ASP A 96 -2.29 9.53 5.09
C ASP A 96 -0.91 9.57 5.74
N GLY A 97 -0.64 10.63 6.51
CA GLY A 97 0.55 10.77 7.33
C GLY A 97 0.47 9.99 8.64
N ALA A 98 1.60 9.93 9.36
CA ALA A 98 1.71 9.21 10.64
C ALA A 98 0.86 9.81 11.76
N ASP A 99 0.46 11.07 11.66
CA ASP A 99 -0.33 11.77 12.69
C ASP A 99 -1.66 11.06 13.01
N LEU A 100 -2.24 10.38 12.05
CA LEU A 100 -3.48 9.61 12.24
C LEU A 100 -3.26 8.31 13.03
N TYR A 101 -2.02 7.89 13.23
CA TYR A 101 -1.67 6.57 13.77
C TYR A 101 -0.88 6.64 15.08
N MET A 102 -0.96 7.74 15.82
CA MET A 102 -0.22 7.95 17.06
C MET A 102 -0.54 6.90 18.13
N SER A 103 -1.76 6.40 18.17
CA SER A 103 -2.14 5.32 19.10
C SER A 103 -1.38 4.02 18.81
N GLU A 104 -1.22 3.67 17.55
CA GLU A 104 -0.48 2.48 17.13
C GLU A 104 1.03 2.64 17.31
N LEU A 105 1.55 3.84 17.08
CA LEU A 105 2.94 4.18 17.39
C LEU A 105 3.24 3.96 18.89
N ASN A 106 2.39 4.48 19.76
CA ASN A 106 2.55 4.34 21.21
C ASN A 106 2.48 2.87 21.66
N LYS A 107 1.59 2.06 21.07
CA LYS A 107 1.52 0.62 21.33
C LYS A 107 2.82 -0.07 20.91
N THR A 108 3.29 0.20 19.69
CA THR A 108 4.54 -0.38 19.18
C THR A 108 5.72 -0.03 20.08
N ILE A 109 5.86 1.21 20.52
CA ILE A 109 6.92 1.62 21.46
C ILE A 109 6.79 0.89 22.79
N ALA A 110 5.56 0.73 23.31
CA ALA A 110 5.32 0.05 24.59
C ALA A 110 5.71 -1.44 24.56
N ASP A 111 5.59 -2.10 23.42
CA ASP A 111 5.99 -3.51 23.24
C ASP A 111 7.49 -3.73 23.50
N PHE A 112 8.31 -2.71 23.27
CA PHE A 112 9.76 -2.77 23.57
C PHE A 112 10.10 -2.56 25.06
N LYS A 113 9.15 -2.24 25.94
CA LYS A 113 9.35 -2.17 27.40
C LYS A 113 10.56 -1.34 27.82
N ASN A 114 10.75 -0.17 27.24
CA ASN A 114 11.89 0.76 27.41
C ASN A 114 13.25 0.25 26.87
N ASN A 115 13.27 -0.81 26.08
CA ASN A 115 14.50 -1.32 25.43
C ASN A 115 14.66 -0.83 23.99
N TYR A 116 13.89 0.17 23.57
CA TYR A 116 14.02 0.75 22.25
C TYR A 116 15.19 1.72 22.22
N ASP A 117 16.26 1.34 21.56
CA ASP A 117 17.51 2.10 21.42
C ASP A 117 18.03 2.07 19.98
N GLU A 118 19.21 2.62 19.75
CA GLU A 118 19.85 2.68 18.44
C GLU A 118 20.19 1.29 17.87
N ILE A 119 20.50 0.30 18.73
CA ILE A 119 20.79 -1.07 18.31
C ILE A 119 19.50 -1.70 17.77
N VAL A 120 18.42 -1.58 18.50
CA VAL A 120 17.10 -2.06 18.07
C VAL A 120 16.67 -1.38 16.77
N CYS A 121 16.90 -0.06 16.61
CA CYS A 121 16.67 0.62 15.33
C CYS A 121 17.44 -0.01 14.18
N ALA A 122 18.73 -0.34 14.41
CA ALA A 122 19.57 -0.96 13.40
C ALA A 122 19.07 -2.36 13.00
N GLU A 123 18.66 -3.17 13.98
CA GLU A 123 18.09 -4.50 13.77
C GLU A 123 16.79 -4.42 12.96
N LEU A 124 15.84 -3.57 13.38
CA LEU A 124 14.54 -3.40 12.73
C LEU A 124 14.69 -2.82 11.32
N PHE A 125 15.58 -1.84 11.12
CA PHE A 125 15.88 -1.30 9.81
C PHE A 125 16.52 -2.35 8.91
N GLY A 126 17.43 -3.16 9.46
CA GLY A 126 18.04 -4.29 8.77
C GLY A 126 17.01 -5.30 8.31
N GLN A 127 16.12 -5.71 9.21
CA GLN A 127 15.10 -6.72 8.96
C GLN A 127 14.02 -6.24 7.98
N HIS A 128 13.48 -5.04 8.19
CA HIS A 128 12.24 -4.60 7.54
C HIS A 128 12.44 -3.67 6.34
N LEU A 129 13.64 -3.13 6.14
CA LEU A 129 13.93 -2.28 4.99
C LEU A 129 15.12 -2.76 4.17
N SER A 130 16.32 -2.85 4.75
CA SER A 130 17.51 -3.28 3.99
C SER A 130 17.44 -4.74 3.56
N GLY A 131 16.87 -5.60 4.39
CA GLY A 131 16.73 -7.04 4.16
C GLY A 131 15.43 -7.46 3.48
N VAL A 132 14.62 -6.51 3.00
CA VAL A 132 13.38 -6.84 2.27
C VAL A 132 13.69 -7.81 1.14
N SER A 133 13.05 -8.98 1.18
CA SER A 133 13.16 -10.06 0.19
C SER A 133 11.94 -10.05 -0.76
N THR A 134 11.94 -10.96 -1.72
CA THR A 134 10.81 -11.16 -2.65
C THR A 134 9.82 -12.23 -2.17
N ASP A 135 9.84 -12.56 -0.88
CA ASP A 135 8.88 -13.46 -0.25
C ASP A 135 7.46 -12.89 -0.25
N ASN A 136 6.47 -13.76 -0.11
CA ASN A 136 5.05 -13.39 -0.05
C ASN A 136 4.61 -12.48 -1.23
N MET A 137 5.08 -12.82 -2.42
CA MET A 137 4.66 -12.23 -3.69
C MET A 137 4.05 -13.30 -4.58
N LEU A 138 3.04 -12.92 -5.34
CA LEU A 138 2.41 -13.77 -6.33
C LEU A 138 2.29 -13.00 -7.65
N GLU A 139 3.02 -13.44 -8.66
CA GLU A 139 2.79 -13.04 -10.05
C GLU A 139 1.58 -13.78 -10.58
N LEU A 140 0.60 -13.04 -11.11
CA LEU A 140 -0.70 -13.58 -11.46
C LEU A 140 -0.74 -14.09 -12.90
N SER A 141 -0.86 -15.40 -13.06
CA SER A 141 -1.28 -15.98 -14.33
C SER A 141 -2.74 -15.61 -14.65
N HIS A 142 -3.16 -15.81 -15.90
CA HIS A 142 -4.57 -15.63 -16.28
C HIS A 142 -5.54 -16.46 -15.41
N MET A 143 -5.14 -17.66 -15.01
CA MET A 143 -5.95 -18.53 -14.14
C MET A 143 -6.02 -17.96 -12.72
N ASP A 144 -4.93 -17.37 -12.21
CA ASP A 144 -4.92 -16.73 -10.90
C ASP A 144 -5.82 -15.50 -10.89
N LYS A 145 -5.77 -14.66 -11.93
CA LYS A 145 -6.68 -13.51 -12.08
C LYS A 145 -8.15 -13.95 -12.05
N LYS A 146 -8.50 -15.01 -12.77
CA LYS A 146 -9.86 -15.58 -12.73
C LYS A 146 -10.24 -16.09 -11.35
N ARG A 147 -9.32 -16.78 -10.66
CA ARG A 147 -9.54 -17.28 -9.30
C ARG A 147 -9.81 -16.14 -8.34
N ILE A 148 -8.96 -15.08 -8.36
CA ILE A 148 -9.12 -13.91 -7.49
C ILE A 148 -10.40 -13.16 -7.83
N PHE A 149 -10.73 -12.97 -9.10
CA PHE A 149 -11.99 -12.37 -9.53
C PHE A 149 -13.20 -13.09 -8.93
N ASN A 150 -13.20 -14.44 -9.01
CA ASN A 150 -14.31 -15.24 -8.51
C ASN A 150 -14.44 -15.20 -6.96
N LEU A 151 -13.41 -14.82 -6.20
CA LEU A 151 -13.55 -14.61 -4.76
C LEU A 151 -14.57 -13.51 -4.44
N GLY A 152 -14.76 -12.53 -5.34
CA GLY A 152 -15.74 -11.48 -5.19
C GLY A 152 -17.20 -11.92 -5.42
N TYR A 153 -17.45 -13.07 -6.05
CA TYR A 153 -18.80 -13.50 -6.42
C TYR A 153 -19.74 -13.57 -5.22
N PHE A 154 -19.36 -14.30 -4.18
CA PHE A 154 -20.24 -14.48 -3.02
C PHE A 154 -20.58 -13.14 -2.36
N THR A 155 -19.58 -12.28 -2.18
CA THR A 155 -19.79 -10.97 -1.56
C THR A 155 -20.68 -10.07 -2.40
N TRP A 156 -20.37 -9.91 -3.67
CA TRP A 156 -21.02 -8.88 -4.50
C TRP A 156 -22.32 -9.36 -5.13
N VAL A 157 -22.37 -10.60 -5.63
CA VAL A 157 -23.58 -11.13 -6.26
C VAL A 157 -24.56 -11.64 -5.19
N GLU A 158 -24.14 -12.59 -4.35
CA GLU A 158 -25.03 -13.27 -3.41
C GLU A 158 -25.44 -12.37 -2.23
N GLN A 159 -24.51 -11.61 -1.65
CA GLN A 159 -24.79 -10.81 -0.46
C GLN A 159 -25.22 -9.38 -0.77
N GLN A 160 -24.63 -8.74 -1.77
CA GLN A 160 -24.88 -7.33 -2.10
C GLN A 160 -25.84 -7.12 -3.26
N GLY A 161 -26.26 -8.19 -3.92
CA GLY A 161 -27.30 -8.13 -4.96
C GLY A 161 -26.83 -7.52 -6.29
N VAL A 162 -25.54 -7.43 -6.55
CA VAL A 162 -25.03 -7.07 -7.88
C VAL A 162 -25.44 -8.16 -8.85
N SER A 163 -26.01 -7.81 -10.00
CA SER A 163 -26.40 -8.80 -11.00
C SER A 163 -25.18 -9.56 -11.53
N LEU A 164 -25.37 -10.84 -11.84
CA LEU A 164 -24.28 -11.65 -12.41
C LEU A 164 -23.75 -11.04 -13.72
N GLU A 165 -24.61 -10.44 -14.51
CA GLU A 165 -24.24 -9.76 -15.76
C GLU A 165 -23.29 -8.58 -15.50
N GLU A 166 -23.62 -7.72 -14.53
CA GLU A 166 -22.75 -6.59 -14.15
C GLU A 166 -21.46 -7.06 -13.52
N PHE A 167 -21.50 -8.10 -12.70
CA PHE A 167 -20.32 -8.70 -12.12
C PHE A 167 -19.36 -9.23 -13.19
N GLU A 168 -19.86 -9.96 -14.17
CA GLU A 168 -19.09 -10.56 -15.27
C GLU A 168 -18.52 -9.53 -16.25
N LYS A 169 -19.23 -8.43 -16.54
CA LYS A 169 -18.74 -7.33 -17.40
C LYS A 169 -17.40 -6.75 -16.93
N ARG A 170 -17.11 -6.80 -15.65
CA ARG A 170 -15.85 -6.33 -15.06
C ARG A 170 -14.62 -7.12 -15.50
N LYS A 171 -14.77 -8.25 -16.15
CA LYS A 171 -13.68 -9.00 -16.78
C LYS A 171 -13.18 -8.35 -18.07
N ASP A 172 -14.01 -7.52 -18.72
CA ASP A 172 -13.68 -6.86 -19.98
C ASP A 172 -13.09 -5.45 -19.71
N GLN A 173 -11.93 -5.17 -20.29
CA GLN A 173 -11.30 -3.86 -20.19
C GLN A 173 -12.15 -2.73 -20.80
N LYS A 174 -13.03 -3.04 -21.76
CA LYS A 174 -13.97 -2.07 -22.31
C LYS A 174 -14.93 -1.52 -21.25
N PHE A 175 -15.33 -2.36 -20.29
CA PHE A 175 -16.15 -1.91 -19.15
C PHE A 175 -15.42 -0.81 -18.37
N TRP A 176 -14.15 -1.00 -18.03
CA TRP A 176 -13.35 -0.03 -17.28
C TRP A 176 -13.07 1.23 -18.07
N ASN A 177 -12.78 1.10 -19.36
CA ASN A 177 -12.55 2.24 -20.26
C ASN A 177 -13.82 3.11 -20.40
N SER A 178 -15.02 2.50 -20.46
CA SER A 178 -16.27 3.25 -20.53
C SER A 178 -16.53 4.13 -19.31
N HIS A 179 -16.04 3.73 -18.13
CA HIS A 179 -16.12 4.56 -16.93
C HIS A 179 -15.21 5.78 -17.02
N TYR A 180 -14.04 5.65 -17.63
CA TYR A 180 -13.16 6.79 -17.87
C TYR A 180 -13.82 7.84 -18.79
N ASP A 181 -14.44 7.41 -19.88
CA ASP A 181 -15.17 8.30 -20.80
C ASP A 181 -16.33 9.00 -20.08
N TYR A 182 -17.02 8.28 -19.20
CA TYR A 182 -18.10 8.85 -18.38
C TYR A 182 -17.57 9.91 -17.40
N MET A 183 -16.41 9.71 -16.80
CA MET A 183 -15.77 10.68 -15.88
C MET A 183 -15.51 12.02 -16.59
N LEU A 184 -15.06 12.02 -17.84
CA LEU A 184 -14.87 13.24 -18.62
C LEU A 184 -16.18 14.01 -18.83
N SER A 185 -17.31 13.30 -18.98
CA SER A 185 -18.65 13.91 -19.05
C SER A 185 -19.06 14.55 -17.72
N LEU A 186 -18.78 13.88 -16.60
CA LEU A 186 -19.07 14.40 -15.25
C LEU A 186 -18.30 15.68 -14.95
N ASP A 187 -17.04 15.79 -15.35
CA ASP A 187 -16.23 16.99 -15.16
C ASP A 187 -16.87 18.22 -15.82
N ASN A 188 -17.48 18.05 -16.98
CA ASN A 188 -18.21 19.13 -17.65
C ASN A 188 -19.48 19.53 -16.89
N GLN A 189 -20.25 18.55 -16.41
CA GLN A 189 -21.45 18.80 -15.60
C GLN A 189 -21.11 19.50 -14.27
N ILE A 190 -20.00 19.13 -13.63
CA ILE A 190 -19.51 19.80 -12.41
C ILE A 190 -19.13 21.26 -12.71
N LYS A 191 -18.44 21.51 -13.82
CA LYS A 191 -18.09 22.89 -14.23
C LYS A 191 -19.34 23.73 -14.50
N GLU A 192 -20.33 23.18 -15.18
CA GLU A 192 -21.62 23.84 -15.44
C GLU A 192 -22.33 24.17 -14.13
N PHE A 193 -22.42 23.21 -13.22
CA PHE A 193 -23.02 23.39 -11.90
C PHE A 193 -22.33 24.48 -11.07
N ASN A 194 -20.99 24.53 -11.07
CA ASN A 194 -20.22 25.53 -10.33
C ASN A 194 -20.31 26.94 -10.93
N ASN A 195 -20.79 27.08 -12.17
CA ASN A 195 -20.97 28.36 -12.85
C ASN A 195 -22.41 28.90 -12.76
N MET A 196 -23.34 28.16 -12.16
CA MET A 196 -24.71 28.60 -11.85
C MET A 196 -24.75 29.37 -10.54
#